data_62d28731be270768118acfed8498e807
#
_entry.id   62d28731be270768118acfed8498e807
#
_cell.length_a   1.000
_cell.length_b   1.000
_cell.length_c   1.000
_cell.angle_alpha   90.00
_cell.angle_beta   90.00
_cell.angle_gamma   90.00
#
_symmetry.space_group_name_H-M   'P 1'
#
loop_
_entity.id
_entity.type
_entity.pdbx_description
1 polymer ?
#
loop_
_entity_poly.entity_id
_entity_poly.type
_entity_poly.pdbx_seq_one_letter_code
_entity_poly.pdbx_strand_id
1 'polypeptide(L)'
;MAATDFIVAIELGSSKITGIAGKKHADGSIQVLALASENSSDFIRKGVIYNLDKTAQSLTSIIKKLESTLKASIGKVYVGIGGQSLRTIRNTEVRHLEEETKISQELIDSIMDSNREVPIIDQEILEVAPQEYKVGINLLADPVGVPSDHIEGRFLNIIARSSVKQNIDKCFKQAGIEIADYIISPLALANAVLTNSEKRSGCMFIDFGADTTTVSVYKNNILRHLAVIPLGAATSPKILQPAN
;
A
#
# COMPACT_ATOMS: atom_id res chain seq x y z
N MET A 1 2.12 29.30 -7.57
CA MET A 1 3.05 28.58 -6.69
C MET A 1 3.97 27.76 -7.58
N ALA A 2 5.29 27.91 -7.43
CA ALA A 2 6.22 27.05 -8.15
C ALA A 2 5.95 25.59 -7.77
N ALA A 3 5.85 24.71 -8.77
CA ALA A 3 5.72 23.28 -8.53
C ALA A 3 6.92 22.86 -7.66
N THR A 4 6.66 22.31 -6.48
CA THR A 4 7.72 21.78 -5.62
C THR A 4 8.34 20.60 -6.34
N ASP A 5 9.64 20.70 -6.64
CA ASP A 5 10.40 19.71 -7.42
C ASP A 5 10.78 18.47 -6.56
N PHE A 6 9.96 18.15 -5.54
CA PHE A 6 10.17 17.03 -4.64
C PHE A 6 8.83 16.37 -4.21
N ILE A 7 8.91 15.12 -3.85
CA ILE A 7 7.81 14.30 -3.33
C ILE A 7 8.06 14.03 -1.85
N VAL A 8 7.01 14.09 -1.03
CA VAL A 8 7.07 13.75 0.40
C VAL A 8 6.20 12.54 0.67
N ALA A 9 6.76 11.56 1.38
CA ALA A 9 6.04 10.38 1.84
C ALA A 9 6.14 10.25 3.37
N ILE A 10 5.05 9.81 3.99
CA ILE A 10 4.94 9.57 5.43
C ILE A 10 4.58 8.10 5.65
N GLU A 11 5.35 7.40 6.48
CA GLU A 11 5.07 6.03 6.94
C GLU A 11 4.67 6.07 8.41
N LEU A 12 3.53 5.43 8.72
CA LEU A 12 2.95 5.36 10.07
C LEU A 12 3.30 4.03 10.75
N GLY A 13 4.55 3.87 11.17
CA GLY A 13 5.00 2.65 11.85
C GLY A 13 4.64 2.60 13.33
N SER A 14 4.68 1.39 13.92
CA SER A 14 4.36 1.18 15.36
C SER A 14 5.49 1.62 16.29
N SER A 15 6.74 1.71 15.82
CA SER A 15 7.86 2.22 16.62
C SER A 15 8.17 3.67 16.33
N LYS A 16 7.98 4.10 15.09
CA LYS A 16 8.24 5.48 14.65
C LYS A 16 7.35 5.86 13.48
N ILE A 17 6.97 7.11 13.39
CA ILE A 17 6.49 7.75 12.18
C ILE A 17 7.72 8.28 11.45
N THR A 18 7.82 8.05 10.16
CA THR A 18 8.95 8.51 9.35
C THR A 18 8.43 9.32 8.17
N GLY A 19 8.98 10.51 7.99
CA GLY A 19 8.75 11.34 6.82
C GLY A 19 10.03 11.45 6.00
N ILE A 20 9.90 11.28 4.70
CA ILE A 20 10.99 11.39 3.73
C ILE A 20 10.60 12.33 2.60
N ALA A 21 11.52 13.20 2.21
CA ALA A 21 11.37 14.02 1.01
C ALA A 21 12.45 13.62 0.00
N GLY A 22 12.05 13.42 -1.24
CA GLY A 22 12.95 13.00 -2.31
C GLY A 22 12.60 13.61 -3.65
N LYS A 23 13.60 13.64 -4.53
CA LYS A 23 13.48 14.06 -5.92
C LYS A 23 13.84 12.91 -6.84
N LYS A 24 12.98 12.64 -7.83
CA LYS A 24 13.25 11.66 -8.88
C LYS A 24 14.01 12.33 -10.03
N HIS A 25 15.13 11.78 -10.40
CA HIS A 25 15.91 12.19 -11.55
C HIS A 25 15.42 11.54 -12.85
N ALA A 26 15.86 12.08 -14.00
CA ALA A 26 15.49 11.57 -15.33
C ALA A 26 15.96 10.12 -15.58
N ASP A 27 17.05 9.70 -14.94
CA ASP A 27 17.59 8.34 -14.99
C ASP A 27 16.83 7.35 -14.09
N GLY A 28 15.77 7.82 -13.38
CA GLY A 28 14.96 7.03 -12.46
C GLY A 28 15.53 6.93 -11.04
N SER A 29 16.73 7.43 -10.77
CA SER A 29 17.28 7.47 -9.42
C SER A 29 16.50 8.43 -8.52
N ILE A 30 16.51 8.15 -7.21
CA ILE A 30 15.84 8.98 -6.19
C ILE A 30 16.91 9.57 -5.27
N GLN A 31 16.97 10.89 -5.23
CA GLN A 31 17.78 11.63 -4.28
C GLN A 31 16.94 11.92 -3.04
N VAL A 32 17.40 11.46 -1.88
CA VAL A 32 16.80 11.83 -0.59
C VAL A 32 17.28 13.24 -0.22
N LEU A 33 16.34 14.17 -0.04
CA LEU A 33 16.61 15.57 0.30
C LEU A 33 16.48 15.84 1.79
N ALA A 34 15.52 15.18 2.47
CA ALA A 34 15.29 15.32 3.89
C ALA A 34 14.67 14.06 4.47
N LEU A 35 14.98 13.78 5.74
CA LEU A 35 14.43 12.67 6.52
C LEU A 35 14.14 13.17 7.93
N ALA A 36 12.95 12.84 8.45
CA ALA A 36 12.57 13.13 9.83
C ALA A 36 11.80 11.95 10.41
N SER A 37 11.93 11.71 11.70
CA SER A 37 11.16 10.68 12.39
C SER A 37 10.81 11.10 13.82
N GLU A 38 9.70 10.52 14.33
CA GLU A 38 9.21 10.66 15.70
C GLU A 38 8.85 9.29 16.26
N ASN A 39 9.07 9.07 17.56
CA ASN A 39 8.64 7.84 18.22
C ASN A 39 7.10 7.77 18.24
N SER A 40 6.55 6.61 17.95
CA SER A 40 5.09 6.36 17.89
C SER A 40 4.62 5.21 18.78
N SER A 41 5.50 4.56 19.52
CA SER A 41 5.21 3.33 20.28
C SER A 41 4.08 3.48 21.31
N ASP A 42 3.79 4.71 21.76
CA ASP A 42 2.75 4.97 22.75
C ASP A 42 1.36 5.22 22.15
N PHE A 43 1.27 5.46 20.83
CA PHE A 43 0.03 5.86 20.20
C PHE A 43 -0.27 5.21 18.85
N ILE A 44 0.67 4.43 18.28
CA ILE A 44 0.43 3.53 17.14
C ILE A 44 0.86 2.13 17.55
N ARG A 45 -0.04 1.16 17.45
CA ARG A 45 0.25 -0.25 17.75
C ARG A 45 -0.25 -1.14 16.62
N LYS A 46 0.59 -2.07 16.18
CA LYS A 46 0.29 -3.00 15.09
C LYS A 46 -0.21 -2.29 13.82
N GLY A 47 0.33 -1.08 13.57
CA GLY A 47 -0.06 -0.22 12.45
C GLY A 47 -1.44 0.44 12.59
N VAL A 48 -2.04 0.43 13.80
CA VAL A 48 -3.32 1.09 14.08
C VAL A 48 -3.09 2.30 15.00
N ILE A 49 -3.70 3.43 14.64
CA ILE A 49 -3.66 4.65 15.44
C ILE A 49 -4.62 4.54 16.62
N TYR A 50 -4.11 4.64 17.83
CA TYR A 50 -4.88 4.63 19.09
C TYR A 50 -5.11 6.02 19.67
N ASN A 51 -4.21 6.97 19.38
CA ASN A 51 -4.32 8.34 19.84
C ASN A 51 -4.15 9.30 18.68
N LEU A 52 -5.27 9.88 18.24
CA LEU A 52 -5.32 10.79 17.10
C LEU A 52 -4.53 12.09 17.37
N ASP A 53 -4.66 12.65 18.57
CA ASP A 53 -4.02 13.93 18.91
C ASP A 53 -2.50 13.82 18.93
N LYS A 54 -1.96 12.78 19.59
CA LYS A 54 -0.51 12.52 19.59
C LYS A 54 0.02 12.24 18.18
N THR A 55 -0.74 11.51 17.38
CA THR A 55 -0.36 11.25 15.98
C THR A 55 -0.32 12.56 15.17
N ALA A 56 -1.34 13.40 15.29
CA ALA A 56 -1.38 14.69 14.60
C ALA A 56 -0.24 15.64 15.03
N GLN A 57 0.08 15.68 16.33
CA GLN A 57 1.22 16.43 16.85
C GLN A 57 2.55 15.93 16.27
N SER A 58 2.76 14.62 16.22
CA SER A 58 3.97 14.03 15.64
C SER A 58 4.08 14.30 14.14
N LEU A 59 2.97 14.23 13.39
CA LEU A 59 2.92 14.61 11.98
C LEU A 59 3.34 16.08 11.79
N THR A 60 2.76 16.98 12.58
CA THR A 60 3.14 18.41 12.54
C THR A 60 4.62 18.63 12.83
N SER A 61 5.19 17.91 13.81
CA SER A 61 6.62 17.97 14.12
C SER A 61 7.49 17.48 12.94
N ILE A 62 7.12 16.35 12.33
CA ILE A 62 7.85 15.79 11.18
C ILE A 62 7.84 16.76 10.01
N ILE A 63 6.67 17.32 9.66
CA ILE A 63 6.54 18.26 8.55
C ILE A 63 7.41 19.51 8.80
N LYS A 64 7.36 20.10 9.99
CA LYS A 64 8.21 21.24 10.35
C LYS A 64 9.71 20.94 10.22
N LYS A 65 10.15 19.73 10.62
CA LYS A 65 11.54 19.30 10.46
C LYS A 65 11.95 19.18 9.00
N LEU A 66 11.08 18.57 8.18
CA LEU A 66 11.32 18.43 6.73
C LEU A 66 11.36 19.80 6.06
N GLU A 67 10.39 20.69 6.31
CA GLU A 67 10.34 22.04 5.76
C GLU A 67 11.56 22.88 6.15
N SER A 68 12.00 22.74 7.41
CA SER A 68 13.22 23.41 7.89
C SER A 68 14.46 22.98 7.12
N THR A 69 14.55 21.70 6.77
CA THR A 69 15.69 21.15 5.99
C THR A 69 15.58 21.54 4.52
N LEU A 70 14.39 21.43 3.93
CA LEU A 70 14.13 21.74 2.52
C LEU A 70 14.13 23.24 2.21
N LYS A 71 13.92 24.10 3.22
CA LYS A 71 13.65 25.53 3.08
C LYS A 71 12.45 25.83 2.16
N ALA A 72 11.47 24.94 2.15
CA ALA A 72 10.26 24.99 1.33
C ALA A 72 9.06 24.42 2.09
N SER A 73 7.87 24.93 1.80
CA SER A 73 6.62 24.43 2.38
C SER A 73 6.17 23.14 1.72
N ILE A 74 5.60 22.25 2.52
CA ILE A 74 5.03 20.97 2.09
C ILE A 74 3.51 21.11 2.06
N GLY A 75 2.92 21.14 0.85
CA GLY A 75 1.47 21.27 0.68
C GLY A 75 0.74 19.93 0.81
N LYS A 76 1.32 18.85 0.28
CA LYS A 76 0.71 17.53 0.27
C LYS A 76 1.74 16.41 0.38
N VAL A 77 1.29 15.26 0.88
CA VAL A 77 2.15 14.09 1.11
C VAL A 77 1.49 12.79 0.63
N TYR A 78 2.30 11.79 0.29
CA TYR A 78 1.85 10.41 0.13
C TYR A 78 1.91 9.70 1.48
N VAL A 79 0.93 8.84 1.76
CA VAL A 79 0.82 8.17 3.06
C VAL A 79 0.83 6.67 2.91
N GLY A 80 1.77 6.01 3.59
CA GLY A 80 1.84 4.56 3.67
C GLY A 80 0.74 3.99 4.57
N ILE A 81 -0.01 3.00 4.06
CA ILE A 81 -0.97 2.20 4.84
C ILE A 81 -0.39 0.81 5.04
N GLY A 82 -0.24 0.43 6.32
CA GLY A 82 0.24 -0.88 6.75
C GLY A 82 -0.54 -1.40 7.97
N GLY A 83 -0.01 -2.46 8.59
CA GLY A 83 -0.49 -2.94 9.88
C GLY A 83 -1.50 -4.08 9.81
N GLN A 84 -1.93 -4.52 11.00
CA GLN A 84 -2.67 -5.78 11.21
C GLN A 84 -4.06 -5.86 10.55
N SER A 85 -4.62 -4.74 10.09
CA SER A 85 -5.92 -4.74 9.42
C SER A 85 -5.84 -5.11 7.95
N LEU A 86 -4.64 -5.05 7.35
CA LEU A 86 -4.43 -5.44 5.96
C LEU A 86 -4.60 -6.96 5.80
N ARG A 87 -5.38 -7.34 4.81
CA ARG A 87 -5.53 -8.73 4.38
C ARG A 87 -5.92 -8.78 2.91
N THR A 88 -5.84 -9.95 2.31
CA THR A 88 -6.28 -10.17 0.94
C THR A 88 -7.53 -11.02 0.90
N ILE A 89 -8.43 -10.66 -0.02
CA ILE A 89 -9.57 -11.47 -0.43
C ILE A 89 -9.53 -11.68 -1.94
N ARG A 90 -10.08 -12.79 -2.39
CA ARG A 90 -10.26 -13.04 -3.83
C ARG A 90 -11.67 -12.64 -4.23
N ASN A 91 -11.77 -12.06 -5.41
CA ASN A 91 -13.06 -11.79 -6.05
C ASN A 91 -12.99 -12.15 -7.53
N THR A 92 -14.15 -12.39 -8.12
CA THR A 92 -14.31 -12.71 -9.53
C THR A 92 -15.43 -11.87 -10.08
N GLU A 93 -15.16 -11.14 -11.15
CA GLU A 93 -16.12 -10.35 -11.89
C GLU A 93 -16.36 -10.99 -13.26
N VAL A 94 -17.63 -11.18 -13.61
CA VAL A 94 -18.02 -11.73 -14.91
C VAL A 94 -18.76 -10.66 -15.72
N ARG A 95 -18.39 -10.52 -16.99
CA ARG A 95 -19.08 -9.68 -17.96
C ARG A 95 -19.54 -10.52 -19.14
N HIS A 96 -20.82 -10.43 -19.45
CA HIS A 96 -21.40 -10.91 -20.69
C HIS A 96 -21.53 -9.74 -21.67
N LEU A 97 -21.17 -9.99 -22.92
CA LEU A 97 -21.26 -9.05 -24.01
C LEU A 97 -22.46 -9.45 -24.88
N GLU A 98 -23.14 -8.48 -25.50
CA GLU A 98 -24.31 -8.77 -26.33
C GLU A 98 -23.96 -9.59 -27.59
N GLU A 99 -22.73 -9.37 -28.09
CA GLU A 99 -22.20 -10.06 -29.27
C GLU A 99 -20.73 -10.42 -29.04
N GLU A 100 -20.24 -11.41 -29.76
CA GLU A 100 -18.81 -11.74 -29.78
C GLU A 100 -18.02 -10.53 -30.32
N THR A 101 -17.22 -9.92 -29.46
CA THR A 101 -16.41 -8.75 -29.79
C THR A 101 -15.01 -8.87 -29.20
N LYS A 102 -14.07 -8.09 -29.75
CA LYS A 102 -12.72 -8.04 -29.18
C LYS A 102 -12.73 -7.32 -27.85
N ILE A 103 -12.19 -7.98 -26.84
CA ILE A 103 -12.00 -7.40 -25.51
C ILE A 103 -11.13 -6.16 -25.64
N SER A 104 -11.63 -5.02 -25.18
CA SER A 104 -10.89 -3.75 -25.16
C SER A 104 -10.26 -3.48 -23.79
N GLN A 105 -9.33 -2.52 -23.74
CA GLN A 105 -8.75 -2.06 -22.49
C GLN A 105 -9.80 -1.40 -21.60
N GLU A 106 -10.72 -0.64 -22.21
CA GLU A 106 -11.81 0.04 -21.48
C GLU A 106 -12.73 -0.98 -20.77
N LEU A 107 -12.97 -2.16 -21.41
CA LEU A 107 -13.74 -3.23 -20.76
C LEU A 107 -12.97 -3.78 -19.54
N ILE A 108 -11.67 -4.00 -19.66
CA ILE A 108 -10.82 -4.46 -18.54
C ILE A 108 -10.84 -3.44 -17.40
N ASP A 109 -10.67 -2.16 -17.71
CA ASP A 109 -10.70 -1.08 -16.72
C ASP A 109 -12.07 -1.01 -16.03
N SER A 110 -13.17 -1.13 -16.78
CA SER A 110 -14.53 -1.18 -16.24
C SER A 110 -14.76 -2.38 -15.30
N ILE A 111 -14.19 -3.56 -15.61
CA ILE A 111 -14.28 -4.74 -14.76
C ILE A 111 -13.48 -4.51 -13.45
N MET A 112 -12.31 -3.89 -13.55
CA MET A 112 -11.49 -3.55 -12.38
C MET A 112 -12.19 -2.52 -11.48
N ASP A 113 -12.82 -1.50 -12.07
CA ASP A 113 -13.56 -0.47 -11.33
C ASP A 113 -14.78 -1.08 -10.63
N SER A 114 -15.54 -1.95 -11.32
CA SER A 114 -16.64 -2.69 -10.69
C SER A 114 -16.16 -3.52 -9.51
N ASN A 115 -15.00 -4.17 -9.63
CA ASN A 115 -14.43 -4.95 -8.54
C ASN A 115 -14.02 -4.05 -7.34
N ARG A 116 -13.58 -2.81 -7.58
CA ARG A 116 -13.25 -1.85 -6.50
C ARG A 116 -14.47 -1.39 -5.72
N GLU A 117 -15.61 -1.35 -6.37
CA GLU A 117 -16.87 -0.88 -5.78
C GLU A 117 -17.66 -1.97 -5.04
N VAL A 118 -17.17 -3.21 -5.03
CA VAL A 118 -17.80 -4.31 -4.29
C VAL A 118 -17.91 -3.96 -2.81
N PRO A 119 -19.12 -3.88 -2.24
CA PRO A 119 -19.30 -3.46 -0.85
C PRO A 119 -18.83 -4.56 0.10
N ILE A 120 -18.01 -4.18 1.09
CA ILE A 120 -17.54 -5.07 2.15
C ILE A 120 -17.87 -4.40 3.49
N ILE A 121 -18.58 -5.11 4.34
CA ILE A 121 -19.03 -4.57 5.64
C ILE A 121 -17.82 -4.14 6.47
N ASP A 122 -17.82 -2.87 6.93
CA ASP A 122 -16.79 -2.24 7.76
C ASP A 122 -15.37 -2.27 7.19
N GLN A 123 -15.23 -2.51 5.88
CA GLN A 123 -13.94 -2.58 5.20
C GLN A 123 -14.02 -1.87 3.85
N GLU A 124 -12.86 -1.52 3.32
CA GLU A 124 -12.71 -0.97 1.99
C GLU A 124 -11.59 -1.67 1.21
N ILE A 125 -11.75 -1.72 -0.09
CA ILE A 125 -10.71 -2.19 -1.00
C ILE A 125 -9.74 -1.04 -1.21
N LEU A 126 -8.49 -1.26 -0.79
CA LEU A 126 -7.42 -0.27 -0.90
C LEU A 126 -6.64 -0.43 -2.20
N GLU A 127 -6.51 -1.67 -2.69
CA GLU A 127 -5.77 -1.97 -3.91
C GLU A 127 -6.32 -3.23 -4.58
N VAL A 128 -6.32 -3.26 -5.90
CA VAL A 128 -6.76 -4.40 -6.72
C VAL A 128 -5.57 -4.94 -7.49
N ALA A 129 -5.23 -6.21 -7.28
CA ALA A 129 -4.19 -6.91 -8.01
C ALA A 129 -4.83 -7.94 -8.97
N PRO A 130 -4.90 -7.64 -10.29
CA PRO A 130 -5.37 -8.61 -11.26
C PRO A 130 -4.54 -9.89 -11.20
N GLN A 131 -5.20 -11.03 -11.25
CA GLN A 131 -4.56 -12.34 -11.22
C GLN A 131 -4.50 -12.99 -12.60
N GLU A 132 -5.63 -13.13 -13.22
CA GLU A 132 -5.82 -13.72 -14.54
C GLU A 132 -7.21 -13.42 -15.05
N TYR A 133 -7.38 -13.50 -16.37
CA TYR A 133 -8.67 -13.40 -17.04
C TYR A 133 -8.98 -14.71 -17.72
N LYS A 134 -10.21 -15.19 -17.54
CA LYS A 134 -10.69 -16.38 -18.24
C LYS A 134 -11.58 -15.94 -19.40
N VAL A 135 -11.19 -16.37 -20.60
CA VAL A 135 -11.91 -16.12 -21.86
C VAL A 135 -12.15 -17.46 -22.53
N GLY A 136 -13.39 -17.91 -22.56
CA GLY A 136 -13.72 -19.27 -22.94
C GLY A 136 -13.06 -20.28 -21.99
N ILE A 137 -12.20 -21.16 -22.54
CA ILE A 137 -11.42 -22.15 -21.77
C ILE A 137 -10.02 -21.67 -21.40
N ASN A 138 -9.59 -20.52 -21.90
CA ASN A 138 -8.23 -20.01 -21.75
C ASN A 138 -8.11 -19.10 -20.54
N LEU A 139 -6.99 -19.23 -19.80
CA LEU A 139 -6.56 -18.33 -18.75
C LEU A 139 -5.44 -17.44 -19.29
N LEU A 140 -5.66 -16.13 -19.30
CA LEU A 140 -4.79 -15.13 -19.89
C LEU A 140 -4.37 -14.09 -18.86
N ALA A 141 -3.12 -13.65 -18.90
CA ALA A 141 -2.66 -12.51 -18.12
C ALA A 141 -3.14 -11.19 -18.74
N ASP A 142 -3.23 -11.15 -20.06
CA ASP A 142 -3.72 -10.02 -20.85
C ASP A 142 -4.69 -10.54 -21.93
N PRO A 143 -5.98 -10.25 -21.82
CA PRO A 143 -7.01 -10.70 -22.77
C PRO A 143 -7.32 -9.69 -23.87
N VAL A 144 -6.66 -8.51 -23.87
CA VAL A 144 -6.97 -7.45 -24.84
C VAL A 144 -6.79 -7.94 -26.29
N GLY A 145 -7.77 -7.68 -27.15
CA GLY A 145 -7.79 -8.08 -28.54
C GLY A 145 -8.34 -9.48 -28.81
N VAL A 146 -8.59 -10.30 -27.78
CA VAL A 146 -9.18 -11.64 -27.92
C VAL A 146 -10.70 -11.51 -28.17
N PRO A 147 -11.28 -12.14 -29.19
CA PRO A 147 -12.73 -12.14 -29.39
C PRO A 147 -13.43 -13.03 -28.36
N SER A 148 -14.53 -12.56 -27.78
CA SER A 148 -15.37 -13.32 -26.87
C SER A 148 -16.73 -12.66 -26.68
N ASP A 149 -17.70 -13.44 -26.22
CA ASP A 149 -19.01 -12.99 -25.76
C ASP A 149 -19.08 -12.86 -24.22
N HIS A 150 -18.03 -13.33 -23.52
CA HIS A 150 -17.91 -13.19 -22.08
C HIS A 150 -16.46 -13.18 -21.60
N ILE A 151 -16.23 -12.58 -20.44
CA ILE A 151 -14.93 -12.54 -19.75
C ILE A 151 -15.15 -12.68 -18.25
N GLU A 152 -14.29 -13.44 -17.59
CA GLU A 152 -14.20 -13.57 -16.14
C GLU A 152 -12.86 -12.98 -15.68
N GLY A 153 -12.87 -11.87 -14.95
CA GLY A 153 -11.71 -11.28 -14.31
C GLY A 153 -11.56 -11.81 -12.89
N ARG A 154 -10.37 -12.32 -12.53
CA ARG A 154 -10.03 -12.81 -11.20
C ARG A 154 -9.09 -11.83 -10.53
N PHE A 155 -9.42 -11.42 -9.33
CA PHE A 155 -8.72 -10.37 -8.59
C PHE A 155 -8.30 -10.83 -7.20
N LEU A 156 -7.17 -10.32 -6.75
CA LEU A 156 -6.76 -10.31 -5.34
C LEU A 156 -6.91 -8.89 -4.83
N ASN A 157 -7.90 -8.65 -3.97
CA ASN A 157 -8.15 -7.36 -3.38
C ASN A 157 -7.42 -7.24 -2.06
N ILE A 158 -6.67 -6.16 -1.87
CA ILE A 158 -6.09 -5.80 -0.57
C ILE A 158 -7.11 -4.92 0.12
N ILE A 159 -7.55 -5.36 1.28
CA ILE A 159 -8.58 -4.70 2.07
C ILE A 159 -8.07 -4.33 3.46
N ALA A 160 -8.69 -3.29 4.03
CA ALA A 160 -8.51 -2.93 5.44
C ALA A 160 -9.84 -2.50 6.06
N ARG A 161 -9.89 -2.39 7.40
CA ARG A 161 -11.03 -1.76 8.07
C ARG A 161 -11.11 -0.30 7.66
N SER A 162 -12.32 0.17 7.33
CA SER A 162 -12.57 1.57 6.93
C SER A 162 -12.11 2.57 7.99
N SER A 163 -12.17 2.19 9.27
CA SER A 163 -11.69 3.01 10.39
C SER A 163 -10.19 3.33 10.32
N VAL A 164 -9.38 2.50 9.67
CA VAL A 164 -7.93 2.73 9.54
C VAL A 164 -7.68 3.98 8.72
N LYS A 165 -8.22 4.03 7.51
CA LYS A 165 -8.09 5.18 6.61
C LYS A 165 -8.74 6.44 7.21
N GLN A 166 -9.95 6.30 7.76
CA GLN A 166 -10.65 7.41 8.43
C GLN A 166 -9.84 8.03 9.57
N ASN A 167 -9.15 7.22 10.37
CA ASN A 167 -8.30 7.73 11.45
C ASN A 167 -7.04 8.44 10.90
N ILE A 168 -6.46 7.92 9.82
CA ILE A 168 -5.36 8.60 9.12
C ILE A 168 -5.85 9.96 8.61
N ASP A 169 -6.98 10.00 7.87
CA ASP A 169 -7.58 11.25 7.37
C ASP A 169 -7.78 12.29 8.47
N LYS A 170 -8.33 11.85 9.63
CA LYS A 170 -8.54 12.75 10.78
C LYS A 170 -7.23 13.32 11.31
N CYS A 171 -6.18 12.49 11.46
CA CYS A 171 -4.88 12.96 11.96
C CYS A 171 -4.23 13.97 11.01
N PHE A 172 -4.24 13.70 9.70
CA PHE A 172 -3.67 14.58 8.70
C PHE A 172 -4.46 15.89 8.58
N LYS A 173 -5.79 15.81 8.60
CA LYS A 173 -6.66 16.99 8.64
C LYS A 173 -6.38 17.85 9.88
N GLN A 174 -6.24 17.25 11.06
CA GLN A 174 -5.92 17.95 12.31
C GLN A 174 -4.52 18.58 12.27
N ALA A 175 -3.56 17.94 11.61
CA ALA A 175 -2.22 18.46 11.39
C ALA A 175 -2.15 19.54 10.30
N GLY A 176 -3.25 19.79 9.56
CA GLY A 176 -3.29 20.76 8.45
C GLY A 176 -2.51 20.33 7.22
N ILE A 177 -2.38 19.00 6.98
CA ILE A 177 -1.61 18.41 5.90
C ILE A 177 -2.56 17.74 4.92
N GLU A 178 -2.41 18.01 3.62
CA GLU A 178 -3.18 17.36 2.57
C GLU A 178 -2.55 15.99 2.21
N ILE A 179 -3.39 14.97 2.06
CA ILE A 179 -2.97 13.66 1.55
C ILE A 179 -3.14 13.66 0.02
N ALA A 180 -2.02 13.47 -0.69
CA ALA A 180 -2.03 13.38 -2.14
C ALA A 180 -2.60 12.04 -2.59
N ASP A 181 -2.17 10.96 -1.96
CA ASP A 181 -2.64 9.59 -2.21
C ASP A 181 -2.17 8.63 -1.11
N TYR A 182 -2.79 7.45 -1.08
CA TYR A 182 -2.42 6.36 -0.20
C TYR A 182 -1.64 5.29 -0.95
N ILE A 183 -0.64 4.73 -0.29
CA ILE A 183 0.20 3.65 -0.84
C ILE A 183 0.20 2.49 0.14
N ILE A 184 -0.01 1.29 -0.34
CA ILE A 184 0.10 0.09 0.49
C ILE A 184 1.58 -0.16 0.81
N SER A 185 1.99 0.08 2.06
CA SER A 185 3.39 0.03 2.49
C SER A 185 4.08 -1.28 2.13
N PRO A 186 3.48 -2.48 2.33
CA PRO A 186 4.09 -3.74 1.90
C PRO A 186 4.38 -3.82 0.40
N LEU A 187 3.53 -3.25 -0.45
CA LEU A 187 3.74 -3.24 -1.90
C LEU A 187 4.88 -2.29 -2.28
N ALA A 188 4.90 -1.10 -1.68
CA ALA A 188 5.97 -0.12 -1.89
C ALA A 188 7.33 -0.70 -1.49
N LEU A 189 7.40 -1.34 -0.32
CA LEU A 189 8.61 -1.97 0.19
C LEU A 189 9.07 -3.11 -0.72
N ALA A 190 8.17 -4.01 -1.13
CA ALA A 190 8.49 -5.08 -2.07
C ALA A 190 8.97 -4.55 -3.43
N ASN A 191 8.43 -3.41 -3.89
CA ASN A 191 8.88 -2.78 -5.14
C ASN A 191 10.27 -2.14 -5.01
N ALA A 192 10.62 -1.66 -3.82
CA ALA A 192 11.94 -1.08 -3.57
C ALA A 192 13.04 -2.13 -3.38
N VAL A 193 12.70 -3.33 -2.89
CA VAL A 193 13.68 -4.36 -2.47
C VAL A 193 13.79 -5.49 -3.48
N LEU A 194 12.68 -5.96 -4.04
CA LEU A 194 12.65 -7.13 -4.92
C LEU A 194 12.89 -6.75 -6.38
N THR A 195 13.70 -7.54 -7.05
CA THR A 195 13.89 -7.45 -8.50
C THR A 195 12.71 -8.07 -9.26
N ASN A 196 12.53 -7.65 -10.52
CA ASN A 196 11.53 -8.27 -11.40
C ASN A 196 11.81 -9.77 -11.65
N SER A 197 13.08 -10.18 -11.63
CA SER A 197 13.47 -11.59 -11.78
C SER A 197 12.98 -12.43 -10.60
N GLU A 198 13.16 -11.95 -9.37
CA GLU A 198 12.68 -12.63 -8.16
C GLU A 198 11.16 -12.74 -8.14
N LYS A 199 10.44 -11.64 -8.42
CA LYS A 199 8.98 -11.65 -8.49
C LYS A 199 8.46 -12.60 -9.59
N ARG A 200 9.17 -12.69 -10.73
CA ARG A 200 8.79 -13.58 -11.84
C ARG A 200 9.02 -15.04 -11.47
N SER A 201 10.18 -15.38 -10.94
CA SER A 201 10.55 -16.75 -10.56
C SER A 201 9.68 -17.30 -9.42
N GLY A 202 9.19 -16.41 -8.58
CA GLY A 202 8.43 -16.69 -7.38
C GLY A 202 9.28 -16.50 -6.13
N CYS A 203 8.82 -15.64 -5.24
CA CYS A 203 9.47 -15.38 -3.97
C CYS A 203 8.45 -15.11 -2.87
N MET A 204 8.89 -15.31 -1.65
CA MET A 204 8.22 -14.84 -0.44
C MET A 204 9.06 -13.71 0.13
N PHE A 205 8.45 -12.56 0.34
CA PHE A 205 9.06 -11.41 0.99
C PHE A 205 8.49 -11.25 2.39
N ILE A 206 9.36 -11.22 3.39
CA ILE A 206 8.98 -11.12 4.79
C ILE A 206 9.57 -9.82 5.35
N ASP A 207 8.70 -8.94 5.83
CA ASP A 207 9.06 -7.70 6.51
C ASP A 207 8.79 -7.83 8.02
N PHE A 208 9.86 -7.75 8.81
CA PHE A 208 9.81 -7.82 10.27
C PHE A 208 9.72 -6.39 10.86
N GLY A 209 8.51 -5.90 11.08
CA GLY A 209 8.28 -4.64 11.76
C GLY A 209 8.40 -4.75 13.29
N ALA A 210 8.14 -3.64 13.99
CA ALA A 210 8.17 -3.61 15.46
C ALA A 210 7.07 -4.47 16.09
N ASP A 211 5.83 -4.32 15.64
CA ASP A 211 4.66 -5.00 16.21
C ASP A 211 3.99 -5.99 15.25
N THR A 212 4.39 -5.98 13.97
CA THR A 212 3.81 -6.84 12.94
C THR A 212 4.87 -7.42 12.05
N THR A 213 4.61 -8.62 11.54
CA THR A 213 5.38 -9.23 10.45
C THR A 213 4.46 -9.34 9.24
N THR A 214 4.90 -8.78 8.12
CA THR A 214 4.15 -8.85 6.85
C THR A 214 4.78 -9.87 5.93
N VAL A 215 3.95 -10.73 5.33
CA VAL A 215 4.36 -11.73 4.36
C VAL A 215 3.68 -11.42 3.04
N SER A 216 4.46 -11.26 1.98
CA SER A 216 3.98 -11.07 0.60
C SER A 216 4.55 -12.16 -0.30
N VAL A 217 3.71 -12.80 -1.10
CA VAL A 217 4.10 -13.87 -2.02
C VAL A 217 3.89 -13.40 -3.45
N TYR A 218 4.93 -13.51 -4.26
CA TYR A 218 4.91 -13.13 -5.68
C TYR A 218 5.17 -14.34 -6.57
N LYS A 219 4.54 -14.38 -7.74
CA LYS A 219 4.80 -15.33 -8.83
C LYS A 219 4.38 -14.70 -10.15
N ASN A 220 5.20 -14.83 -11.19
CA ASN A 220 4.95 -14.24 -12.51
C ASN A 220 4.78 -12.71 -12.46
N ASN A 221 5.52 -12.01 -11.59
CA ASN A 221 5.41 -10.58 -11.27
C ASN A 221 4.06 -10.16 -10.63
N ILE A 222 3.22 -11.09 -10.23
CA ILE A 222 1.90 -10.83 -9.66
C ILE A 222 1.94 -11.14 -8.17
N LEU A 223 1.37 -10.27 -7.34
CA LEU A 223 1.10 -10.55 -5.93
C LEU A 223 0.06 -11.66 -5.83
N ARG A 224 0.41 -12.77 -5.20
CA ARG A 224 -0.46 -13.94 -5.02
C ARG A 224 -1.07 -14.04 -3.62
N HIS A 225 -0.41 -13.42 -2.64
CA HIS A 225 -0.90 -13.39 -1.26
C HIS A 225 -0.21 -12.27 -0.49
N LEU A 226 -0.95 -11.67 0.45
CA LEU A 226 -0.44 -10.76 1.46
C LEU A 226 -1.16 -11.03 2.77
N ALA A 227 -0.39 -11.20 3.83
CA ALA A 227 -0.90 -11.38 5.18
C ALA A 227 -0.04 -10.60 6.19
N VAL A 228 -0.69 -10.10 7.23
CA VAL A 228 -0.01 -9.43 8.34
C VAL A 228 -0.25 -10.22 9.62
N ILE A 229 0.84 -10.65 10.23
CA ILE A 229 0.87 -11.35 11.51
C ILE A 229 1.07 -10.30 12.60
N PRO A 230 0.22 -10.23 13.64
CA PRO A 230 0.29 -9.20 14.69
C PRO A 230 1.38 -9.53 15.75
N LEU A 231 2.55 -9.96 15.29
CA LEU A 231 3.75 -10.22 16.06
C LEU A 231 4.93 -9.59 15.32
N GLY A 232 5.78 -8.87 16.03
CA GLY A 232 6.96 -8.21 15.49
C GLY A 232 8.14 -8.29 16.44
N ALA A 233 9.24 -7.65 16.09
CA ALA A 233 10.48 -7.70 16.84
C ALA A 233 10.35 -7.20 18.28
N ALA A 234 9.48 -6.21 18.55
CA ALA A 234 9.24 -5.68 19.90
C ALA A 234 8.33 -6.57 20.74
N THR A 235 7.53 -7.43 20.11
CA THR A 235 6.57 -8.32 20.79
C THR A 235 7.06 -9.75 20.93
N SER A 236 8.21 -10.11 20.31
CA SER A 236 8.86 -11.40 20.53
C SER A 236 9.22 -11.55 22.00
N PRO A 237 8.79 -12.64 22.68
CA PRO A 237 9.28 -12.91 24.02
C PRO A 237 10.81 -12.97 23.99
N LYS A 238 11.48 -12.48 25.05
CA LYS A 238 12.94 -12.51 25.24
C LYS A 238 13.52 -13.96 25.37
N ILE A 239 13.07 -14.87 24.52
CA ILE A 239 13.42 -16.30 24.54
C ILE A 239 14.85 -16.54 23.98
N LEU A 240 15.52 -15.53 23.44
CA LEU A 240 16.84 -15.65 22.84
C LEU A 240 17.95 -14.88 23.59
N GLN A 241 17.82 -14.68 24.90
CA GLN A 241 19.02 -14.39 25.68
C GLN A 241 19.62 -15.73 26.11
N PRO A 242 20.83 -16.10 25.64
CA PRO A 242 21.55 -17.22 26.25
C PRO A 242 21.67 -16.91 27.72
N ALA A 243 21.35 -17.88 28.58
CA ALA A 243 21.65 -17.79 29.99
C ALA A 243 23.18 -17.63 30.13
N ASN A 244 23.61 -16.52 30.76
CA ASN A 244 24.99 -16.36 31.20
C ASN A 244 25.31 -17.35 32.31
#